data_80a1f3a033ba5aa6e6adfd1a1c97d31b
#
_entry.id   80a1f3a033ba5aa6e6adfd1a1c97d31b
#
_cell.length_a   1.000
_cell.length_b   1.000
_cell.length_c   1.000
_cell.angle_alpha   90.00
_cell.angle_beta   90.00
_cell.angle_gamma   90.00
#
_symmetry.space_group_name_H-M   'P 1'
#
loop_
_entity.id
_entity.type
_entity.pdbx_description
1 polymer ?
#
loop_
_entity_poly.entity_id
_entity_poly.type
_entity_poly.pdbx_seq_one_letter_code
_entity_poly.pdbx_strand_id
1 'polypeptide(L)'
;MIVLNLELKGIYGFNDFHINFSYPKKIVNSIIDQEHLKGRERFRYKKAVILMGANATGKTSLGKALLRIFGYMTDGNPTSLYEMVADDKGYFSIDFVNGDYRLQRLSAQIDAANQEIDIQYQTADIDTMDSYEKYVKKLKDQTIEATRTTTALKKLVGAVRYRFTYPEIEKSLKLTGANKSILLKTLRAVIGTLDPTLQGVSLSRDLKDTFIIRRGGMEIIIQEGKLLNREILSRISCAASSR
;
A
#
# COMPACT_ATOMS: atom_id res chain seq x y z
N MET A 1 -9.88 0.37 -9.96
CA MET A 1 -10.04 -0.67 -8.90
C MET A 1 -10.11 0.01 -7.55
N ILE A 2 -11.00 -0.45 -6.70
CA ILE A 2 -11.18 0.04 -5.31
C ILE A 2 -10.98 -1.16 -4.40
N VAL A 3 -9.97 -1.11 -3.53
CA VAL A 3 -9.74 -2.18 -2.52
C VAL A 3 -10.64 -1.94 -1.32
N LEU A 4 -11.26 -3.00 -0.82
CA LEU A 4 -12.23 -2.94 0.28
C LEU A 4 -11.76 -3.68 1.52
N ASN A 5 -11.02 -4.77 1.33
CA ASN A 5 -10.53 -5.61 2.41
C ASN A 5 -9.21 -6.27 2.03
N LEU A 6 -8.34 -6.49 3.00
CA LEU A 6 -7.12 -7.25 2.84
C LEU A 6 -6.86 -8.06 4.11
N GLU A 7 -6.60 -9.34 3.93
CA GLU A 7 -6.15 -10.26 4.97
C GLU A 7 -4.79 -10.83 4.58
N LEU A 8 -3.86 -10.92 5.52
CA LEU A 8 -2.52 -11.50 5.35
C LEU A 8 -2.21 -12.42 6.52
N LYS A 9 -1.73 -13.65 6.23
CA LYS A 9 -1.27 -14.62 7.24
C LYS A 9 0.03 -15.24 6.80
N GLY A 10 1.03 -15.28 7.67
CA GLY A 10 2.35 -15.81 7.37
C GLY A 10 3.11 -15.03 6.29
N ILE A 11 2.81 -13.74 6.10
CA ILE A 11 3.39 -12.88 5.06
C ILE A 11 4.16 -11.73 5.71
N TYR A 12 5.44 -11.56 5.40
CA TYR A 12 6.33 -10.51 5.92
C TYR A 12 6.23 -10.30 7.45
N GLY A 13 6.02 -11.38 8.21
CA GLY A 13 5.84 -11.30 9.67
C GLY A 13 4.42 -10.93 10.13
N PHE A 14 3.46 -10.80 9.24
CA PHE A 14 2.05 -10.71 9.58
C PHE A 14 1.49 -12.11 9.86
N ASN A 15 1.28 -12.47 11.13
CA ASN A 15 0.73 -13.76 11.51
C ASN A 15 -0.78 -13.83 11.26
N ASP A 16 -1.50 -12.75 11.60
CA ASP A 16 -2.93 -12.58 11.34
C ASP A 16 -3.25 -11.09 11.24
N PHE A 17 -3.18 -10.56 10.04
CA PHE A 17 -3.40 -9.14 9.77
C PHE A 17 -4.65 -8.95 8.93
N HIS A 18 -5.48 -8.00 9.34
CA HIS A 18 -6.69 -7.64 8.63
C HIS A 18 -6.87 -6.12 8.59
N ILE A 19 -7.17 -5.59 7.41
CA ILE A 19 -7.51 -4.19 7.24
C ILE A 19 -8.73 -4.02 6.34
N ASN A 20 -9.70 -3.22 6.80
CA ASN A 20 -10.94 -2.93 6.09
C ASN A 20 -10.94 -1.47 5.63
N PHE A 21 -11.12 -1.28 4.33
CA PHE A 21 -11.21 0.03 3.66
C PHE A 21 -12.65 0.44 3.35
N SER A 22 -13.65 -0.36 3.77
CA SER A 22 -15.05 0.02 3.65
C SER A 22 -15.53 0.80 4.87
N TYR A 23 -16.66 1.48 4.72
CA TYR A 23 -17.36 2.07 5.85
C TYR A 23 -18.50 1.16 6.32
N PRO A 24 -18.79 1.11 7.62
CA PRO A 24 -19.98 0.47 8.11
C PRO A 24 -21.23 1.18 7.58
N LYS A 25 -22.32 0.47 7.47
CA LYS A 25 -23.61 0.88 6.85
C LYS A 25 -24.17 2.23 7.33
N LYS A 26 -23.81 2.68 8.52
CA LYS A 26 -24.32 3.91 9.15
C LYS A 26 -23.16 4.87 9.49
N ILE A 27 -22.52 5.48 8.49
CA ILE A 27 -21.77 6.71 8.76
C ILE A 27 -22.62 7.88 8.28
N VAL A 28 -22.99 8.74 9.21
CA VAL A 28 -23.93 9.85 8.96
C VAL A 28 -23.20 11.09 8.45
N ASN A 29 -21.90 11.26 8.73
CA ASN A 29 -21.12 12.44 8.31
C ASN A 29 -19.75 12.00 7.79
N SER A 30 -19.62 11.80 6.47
CA SER A 30 -18.32 11.73 5.83
C SER A 30 -17.83 13.13 5.49
N ILE A 31 -16.61 13.47 5.89
CA ILE A 31 -15.97 14.75 5.55
C ILE A 31 -15.56 14.76 4.07
N ILE A 32 -15.37 13.58 3.48
CA ILE A 32 -14.96 13.42 2.08
C ILE A 32 -16.20 13.10 1.23
N ASP A 33 -16.47 13.97 0.26
CA ASP A 33 -17.59 13.78 -0.65
C ASP A 33 -17.44 12.53 -1.52
N GLN A 34 -18.59 11.89 -1.82
CA GLN A 34 -18.67 10.77 -2.76
C GLN A 34 -17.84 9.53 -2.37
N GLU A 35 -17.70 9.21 -1.09
CA GLU A 35 -17.10 7.96 -0.64
C GLU A 35 -18.06 6.77 -0.79
N HIS A 36 -18.63 6.62 -1.97
CA HIS A 36 -19.50 5.51 -2.35
C HIS A 36 -19.37 5.20 -3.85
N LEU A 37 -19.78 4.04 -4.27
CA LEU A 37 -19.87 3.71 -5.68
C LEU A 37 -20.95 4.54 -6.36
N LYS A 38 -20.66 5.04 -7.55
CA LYS A 38 -21.60 5.85 -8.33
C LYS A 38 -22.92 5.11 -8.55
N GLY A 39 -24.04 5.70 -8.17
CA GLY A 39 -25.35 5.07 -8.24
C GLY A 39 -25.60 3.94 -7.22
N ARG A 40 -24.74 3.78 -6.22
CA ARG A 40 -24.82 2.80 -5.14
C ARG A 40 -24.37 3.43 -3.82
N GLU A 41 -25.14 4.36 -3.30
CA GLU A 41 -24.79 5.21 -2.16
C GLU A 41 -24.57 4.44 -0.84
N ARG A 42 -25.14 3.25 -0.74
CA ARG A 42 -24.96 2.37 0.43
C ARG A 42 -23.67 1.57 0.39
N PHE A 43 -23.06 1.44 -0.79
CA PHE A 43 -21.78 0.77 -0.95
C PHE A 43 -20.63 1.77 -0.77
N ARG A 44 -20.20 1.94 0.48
CA ARG A 44 -19.26 2.98 0.89
C ARG A 44 -17.85 2.43 1.10
N TYR A 45 -16.84 3.24 0.72
CA TYR A 45 -15.43 2.91 0.85
C TYR A 45 -14.60 4.15 1.16
N LYS A 46 -13.40 3.94 1.72
CA LYS A 46 -12.45 5.01 2.03
C LYS A 46 -11.64 5.35 0.77
N LYS A 47 -11.76 6.59 0.28
CA LYS A 47 -10.98 7.07 -0.87
C LYS A 47 -9.51 7.28 -0.55
N ALA A 48 -9.20 7.64 0.68
CA ALA A 48 -7.86 7.87 1.17
C ALA A 48 -7.67 7.18 2.53
N VAL A 49 -6.54 6.53 2.71
CA VAL A 49 -6.16 5.91 3.97
C VAL A 49 -4.71 6.27 4.27
N ILE A 50 -4.47 6.78 5.46
CA ILE A 50 -3.13 7.10 5.95
C ILE A 50 -2.74 6.05 7.00
N LEU A 51 -1.65 5.34 6.73
CA LEU A 51 -1.08 4.38 7.67
C LEU A 51 -0.03 5.08 8.52
N MET A 52 -0.30 5.19 9.81
CA MET A 52 0.58 5.79 10.79
C MET A 52 1.02 4.75 11.81
N GLY A 53 2.19 4.94 12.38
CA GLY A 53 2.71 4.03 13.41
C GLY A 53 4.23 4.19 13.58
N ALA A 54 4.77 3.67 14.67
CA ALA A 54 6.20 3.67 14.97
C ALA A 54 7.02 2.93 13.88
N ASN A 55 8.33 3.07 13.92
CA ASN A 55 9.21 2.31 13.05
C ASN A 55 9.08 0.81 13.35
N ALA A 56 9.30 -0.02 12.36
CA ALA A 56 9.17 -1.48 12.43
C ALA A 56 7.75 -2.04 12.69
N THR A 57 6.69 -1.23 12.59
CA THR A 57 5.29 -1.71 12.73
C THR A 57 4.71 -2.35 11.47
N GLY A 58 5.51 -2.65 10.46
CA GLY A 58 5.05 -3.35 9.25
C GLY A 58 4.47 -2.46 8.13
N LYS A 59 4.48 -1.12 8.24
CA LYS A 59 3.95 -0.22 7.18
C LYS A 59 4.57 -0.49 5.80
N THR A 60 5.89 -0.62 5.75
CA THR A 60 6.63 -0.94 4.53
C THR A 60 6.33 -2.36 4.04
N SER A 61 6.21 -3.32 4.96
CA SER A 61 5.86 -4.70 4.64
C SER A 61 4.47 -4.81 4.02
N LEU A 62 3.50 -4.05 4.53
CA LEU A 62 2.16 -3.96 3.94
C LEU A 62 2.20 -3.40 2.51
N GLY A 63 2.96 -2.33 2.29
CA GLY A 63 3.15 -1.77 0.95
C GLY A 63 3.80 -2.77 -0.02
N LYS A 64 4.81 -3.51 0.43
CA LYS A 64 5.44 -4.58 -0.36
C LYS A 64 4.48 -5.72 -0.65
N ALA A 65 3.68 -6.17 0.32
CA ALA A 65 2.68 -7.22 0.12
C ALA A 65 1.66 -6.81 -0.96
N LEU A 66 1.11 -5.60 -0.87
CA LEU A 66 0.21 -5.07 -1.89
C LEU A 66 0.87 -5.00 -3.28
N LEU A 67 2.12 -4.54 -3.36
CA LEU A 67 2.87 -4.49 -4.63
C LEU A 67 2.98 -5.89 -5.27
N ARG A 68 3.30 -6.92 -4.47
CA ARG A 68 3.43 -8.30 -4.95
C ARG A 68 2.08 -8.89 -5.37
N ILE A 69 1.03 -8.68 -4.58
CA ILE A 69 -0.32 -9.14 -4.90
C ILE A 69 -0.81 -8.48 -6.21
N PHE A 70 -0.66 -7.18 -6.35
CA PHE A 70 -1.06 -6.49 -7.58
C PHE A 70 -0.19 -6.86 -8.77
N GLY A 71 1.09 -7.08 -8.60
CA GLY A 71 1.97 -7.61 -9.62
C GLY A 71 1.44 -8.95 -10.13
N TYR A 72 1.17 -9.88 -9.20
CA TYR A 72 0.59 -11.17 -9.53
C TYR A 72 -0.76 -11.07 -10.28
N MET A 73 -1.64 -10.18 -9.83
CA MET A 73 -2.92 -9.93 -10.51
C MET A 73 -2.75 -9.44 -11.95
N THR A 74 -1.64 -8.77 -12.26
CA THR A 74 -1.35 -8.19 -13.58
C THR A 74 -0.61 -9.14 -14.50
N ASP A 75 0.48 -9.74 -14.04
CA ASP A 75 1.35 -10.59 -14.86
C ASP A 75 1.09 -12.07 -14.68
N GLY A 76 0.51 -12.45 -13.54
CA GLY A 76 0.20 -13.82 -13.17
C GLY A 76 1.41 -14.66 -12.80
N ASN A 77 2.57 -14.03 -12.55
CA ASN A 77 3.77 -14.72 -12.11
C ASN A 77 3.75 -14.91 -10.57
N PRO A 78 3.69 -16.14 -10.05
CA PRO A 78 3.61 -16.40 -8.61
C PRO A 78 4.95 -16.24 -7.89
N THR A 79 6.09 -16.16 -8.59
CA THR A 79 7.43 -16.13 -7.98
C THR A 79 7.51 -15.06 -6.90
N SER A 80 6.98 -13.88 -7.17
CA SER A 80 7.00 -12.77 -6.22
C SER A 80 6.14 -13.00 -4.98
N LEU A 81 5.17 -13.91 -5.05
CA LEU A 81 4.32 -14.28 -3.90
C LEU A 81 5.06 -15.23 -2.96
N TYR A 82 5.85 -16.16 -3.49
CA TYR A 82 6.66 -17.06 -2.65
C TYR A 82 7.68 -16.28 -1.80
N GLU A 83 8.29 -15.24 -2.38
CA GLU A 83 9.27 -14.39 -1.68
C GLU A 83 8.70 -13.58 -0.51
N MET A 84 7.39 -13.42 -0.41
CA MET A 84 6.79 -12.67 0.69
C MET A 84 6.35 -13.55 1.87
N VAL A 85 6.36 -14.86 1.71
CA VAL A 85 6.05 -15.82 2.78
C VAL A 85 7.20 -15.87 3.77
N ALA A 86 6.89 -15.73 5.06
CA ALA A 86 7.91 -15.67 6.11
C ALA A 86 8.47 -17.07 6.46
N ASP A 87 7.57 -18.05 6.51
CA ASP A 87 7.88 -19.45 6.80
C ASP A 87 7.53 -20.29 5.55
N ASP A 88 7.04 -21.51 5.72
CA ASP A 88 6.71 -22.39 4.59
C ASP A 88 5.37 -22.04 3.93
N LYS A 89 4.42 -21.49 4.71
CA LYS A 89 3.04 -21.26 4.26
C LYS A 89 2.56 -19.84 4.51
N GLY A 90 1.89 -19.28 3.52
CA GLY A 90 1.28 -17.98 3.58
C GLY A 90 -0.14 -17.96 3.01
N TYR A 91 -0.90 -16.96 3.39
CA TYR A 91 -2.24 -16.73 2.87
C TYR A 91 -2.50 -15.24 2.69
N PHE A 92 -3.17 -14.89 1.60
CA PHE A 92 -3.80 -13.59 1.49
C PHE A 92 -5.22 -13.68 0.94
N SER A 93 -6.04 -12.70 1.26
CA SER A 93 -7.33 -12.46 0.64
C SER A 93 -7.52 -10.98 0.42
N ILE A 94 -7.91 -10.59 -0.79
CA ILE A 94 -8.17 -9.20 -1.16
C ILE A 94 -9.54 -9.06 -1.81
N ASP A 95 -10.36 -8.16 -1.26
CA ASP A 95 -11.64 -7.78 -1.84
C ASP A 95 -11.52 -6.46 -2.57
N PHE A 96 -12.03 -6.40 -3.79
CA PHE A 96 -11.97 -5.20 -4.60
C PHE A 96 -13.17 -5.07 -5.55
N VAL A 97 -13.37 -3.86 -6.05
CA VAL A 97 -14.38 -3.54 -7.07
C VAL A 97 -13.69 -2.89 -8.26
N ASN A 98 -14.01 -3.34 -9.45
CA ASN A 98 -13.67 -2.70 -10.71
C ASN A 98 -14.83 -1.84 -11.23
N GLY A 99 -14.65 -1.23 -12.41
CA GLY A 99 -15.65 -0.34 -13.00
C GLY A 99 -16.97 -0.99 -13.45
N ASP A 100 -17.06 -2.31 -13.38
CA ASP A 100 -18.22 -3.12 -13.76
C ASP A 100 -19.23 -3.35 -12.62
N TYR A 101 -19.03 -2.72 -11.47
CA TYR A 101 -19.87 -2.89 -10.27
C TYR A 101 -19.95 -4.33 -9.76
N ARG A 102 -18.89 -5.10 -9.93
CA ARG A 102 -18.74 -6.42 -9.33
C ARG A 102 -17.80 -6.36 -8.14
N LEU A 103 -18.24 -6.93 -7.04
CA LEU A 103 -17.35 -7.26 -5.94
C LEU A 103 -16.61 -8.53 -6.31
N GLN A 104 -15.32 -8.50 -6.18
CA GLN A 104 -14.40 -9.58 -6.50
C GLN A 104 -13.56 -9.88 -5.27
N ARG A 105 -13.39 -11.15 -4.96
CA ARG A 105 -12.45 -11.65 -3.94
C ARG A 105 -11.45 -12.56 -4.61
N LEU A 106 -10.18 -12.23 -4.43
CA LEU A 106 -9.07 -13.09 -4.76
C LEU A 106 -8.42 -13.55 -3.46
N SER A 107 -8.34 -14.85 -3.24
CA SER A 107 -7.59 -15.43 -2.13
C SER A 107 -6.62 -16.47 -2.63
N ALA A 108 -5.49 -16.61 -1.95
CA ALA A 108 -4.47 -17.57 -2.29
C ALA A 108 -3.86 -18.19 -1.03
N GLN A 109 -3.73 -19.51 -1.04
CA GLN A 109 -2.87 -20.25 -0.13
C GLN A 109 -1.55 -20.51 -0.85
N ILE A 110 -0.45 -20.16 -0.21
CA ILE A 110 0.89 -20.19 -0.78
C ILE A 110 1.72 -21.20 0.03
N ASP A 111 2.22 -22.20 -0.65
CA ASP A 111 3.24 -23.11 -0.12
C ASP A 111 4.57 -22.75 -0.78
N ALA A 112 5.38 -21.99 -0.06
CA ALA A 112 6.66 -21.49 -0.58
C ALA A 112 7.71 -22.59 -0.65
N ALA A 113 7.66 -23.59 0.23
CA ALA A 113 8.59 -24.71 0.24
C ALA A 113 8.42 -25.58 -1.00
N ASN A 114 7.18 -25.84 -1.42
CA ASN A 114 6.86 -26.65 -2.59
C ASN A 114 6.65 -25.83 -3.86
N GLN A 115 6.70 -24.49 -3.77
CA GLN A 115 6.37 -23.56 -4.86
C GLN A 115 4.98 -23.82 -5.46
N GLU A 116 4.03 -24.13 -4.60
CA GLU A 116 2.63 -24.34 -4.95
C GLU A 116 1.76 -23.18 -4.49
N ILE A 117 0.74 -22.88 -5.27
CA ILE A 117 -0.26 -21.85 -4.94
C ILE A 117 -1.66 -22.37 -5.29
N ASP A 118 -2.55 -22.32 -4.32
CA ASP A 118 -3.97 -22.59 -4.52
C ASP A 118 -4.75 -21.26 -4.50
N ILE A 119 -5.44 -20.98 -5.60
CA ILE A 119 -6.11 -19.69 -5.83
C ILE A 119 -7.60 -19.91 -5.89
N GLN A 120 -8.31 -19.09 -5.13
CA GLN A 120 -9.76 -19.01 -5.16
C GLN A 120 -10.20 -17.62 -5.61
N TYR A 121 -11.13 -17.58 -6.52
CA TYR A 121 -11.71 -16.34 -7.01
C TYR A 121 -13.22 -16.39 -6.90
N GLN A 122 -13.80 -15.39 -6.26
CA GLN A 122 -15.22 -15.25 -6.05
C GLN A 122 -15.68 -13.89 -6.58
N THR A 123 -16.88 -13.83 -7.13
CA THR A 123 -17.45 -12.58 -7.62
C THR A 123 -18.95 -12.52 -7.36
N ALA A 124 -19.45 -11.31 -7.20
CA ALA A 124 -20.88 -11.07 -7.10
C ALA A 124 -21.25 -9.67 -7.59
N ASP A 125 -22.38 -9.54 -8.29
CA ASP A 125 -22.86 -8.27 -8.82
C ASP A 125 -23.40 -7.39 -7.69
N ILE A 126 -23.01 -6.11 -7.63
CA ILE A 126 -23.42 -5.18 -6.58
C ILE A 126 -24.76 -4.53 -6.96
N ASP A 127 -25.80 -4.77 -6.18
CA ASP A 127 -27.10 -4.10 -6.32
C ASP A 127 -27.07 -2.68 -5.74
N THR A 128 -28.02 -1.84 -6.16
CA THR A 128 -28.13 -0.45 -5.72
C THR A 128 -28.33 -0.26 -4.22
N MET A 129 -28.93 -1.25 -3.56
CA MET A 129 -29.28 -1.22 -2.14
C MET A 129 -28.33 -1.98 -1.23
N ASP A 130 -27.29 -2.59 -1.77
CA ASP A 130 -26.37 -3.41 -1.01
C ASP A 130 -25.24 -2.59 -0.36
N SER A 131 -24.78 -3.07 0.81
CA SER A 131 -23.57 -2.60 1.47
C SER A 131 -22.49 -3.68 1.37
N TYR A 132 -21.22 -3.31 1.55
CA TYR A 132 -20.12 -4.27 1.54
C TYR A 132 -20.33 -5.43 2.54
N GLU A 133 -20.76 -5.14 3.76
CA GLU A 133 -21.02 -6.16 4.80
C GLU A 133 -22.07 -7.21 4.38
N LYS A 134 -23.13 -6.78 3.70
CA LYS A 134 -24.15 -7.69 3.18
C LYS A 134 -23.59 -8.56 2.05
N TYR A 135 -22.70 -7.98 1.27
CA TYR A 135 -22.10 -8.62 0.10
C TYR A 135 -21.10 -9.70 0.46
N VAL A 136 -20.25 -9.45 1.47
CA VAL A 136 -19.30 -10.45 1.98
C VAL A 136 -20.01 -11.75 2.37
N LYS A 137 -21.21 -11.63 2.93
CA LYS A 137 -22.04 -12.81 3.25
C LYS A 137 -22.50 -13.56 2.00
N LYS A 138 -22.90 -12.83 0.95
CA LYS A 138 -23.27 -13.43 -0.34
C LYS A 138 -22.08 -14.12 -1.04
N LEU A 139 -20.86 -13.55 -0.96
CA LEU A 139 -19.66 -14.17 -1.51
C LEU A 139 -19.34 -15.53 -0.86
N LYS A 140 -19.56 -15.70 0.43
CA LYS A 140 -19.32 -16.96 1.13
C LYS A 140 -20.25 -18.09 0.63
N ASP A 141 -21.40 -17.74 0.12
CA ASP A 141 -22.42 -18.67 -0.36
C ASP A 141 -22.29 -19.01 -1.86
N GLN A 142 -21.44 -18.26 -2.60
CA GLN A 142 -21.26 -18.41 -4.04
C GLN A 142 -19.80 -18.76 -4.36
N THR A 143 -19.45 -20.02 -4.13
CA THR A 143 -18.13 -20.52 -4.55
C THR A 143 -18.10 -20.69 -6.07
N ILE A 144 -17.33 -19.88 -6.79
CA ILE A 144 -17.06 -20.05 -8.19
C ILE A 144 -15.69 -20.71 -8.33
N GLU A 145 -15.61 -21.67 -9.23
CA GLU A 145 -14.49 -22.57 -9.52
C GLU A 145 -13.09 -22.04 -9.20
N ALA A 146 -12.32 -22.89 -8.52
CA ALA A 146 -10.90 -22.70 -8.30
C ALA A 146 -10.17 -22.63 -9.67
N THR A 147 -9.70 -21.44 -10.04
CA THR A 147 -8.96 -21.25 -11.28
C THR A 147 -7.47 -21.46 -11.01
N ARG A 148 -6.95 -22.60 -11.41
CA ARG A 148 -5.54 -22.95 -11.26
C ARG A 148 -4.61 -22.32 -12.30
N THR A 149 -5.13 -21.62 -13.31
CA THR A 149 -4.32 -21.10 -14.42
C THR A 149 -4.24 -19.58 -14.42
N THR A 150 -3.03 -19.08 -14.52
CA THR A 150 -2.66 -17.66 -14.62
C THR A 150 -3.43 -16.91 -15.73
N THR A 151 -3.69 -17.58 -16.85
CA THR A 151 -4.42 -16.98 -17.99
C THR A 151 -5.90 -16.77 -17.67
N ALA A 152 -6.50 -17.70 -16.94
CA ALA A 152 -7.89 -17.58 -16.51
C ALA A 152 -8.05 -16.44 -15.48
N LEU A 153 -7.12 -16.31 -14.54
CA LEU A 153 -7.11 -15.21 -13.60
C LEU A 153 -7.05 -13.84 -14.27
N LYS A 154 -6.17 -13.66 -15.26
CA LYS A 154 -6.08 -12.42 -16.06
C LYS A 154 -7.39 -12.06 -16.76
N LYS A 155 -8.10 -13.04 -17.28
CA LYS A 155 -9.42 -12.84 -17.91
C LYS A 155 -10.49 -12.44 -16.88
N LEU A 156 -10.47 -13.05 -15.68
CA LEU A 156 -11.45 -12.81 -14.62
C LEU A 156 -11.25 -11.46 -13.94
N VAL A 157 -10.01 -11.14 -13.58
CA VAL A 157 -9.68 -9.88 -12.90
C VAL A 157 -9.78 -8.68 -13.84
N GLY A 158 -9.65 -8.91 -15.14
CA GLY A 158 -9.68 -7.86 -16.16
C GLY A 158 -8.43 -6.98 -16.14
N ALA A 159 -8.49 -5.85 -16.81
CA ALA A 159 -7.40 -4.88 -16.84
C ALA A 159 -7.30 -4.13 -15.51
N VAL A 160 -6.51 -4.63 -14.60
CA VAL A 160 -6.21 -3.94 -13.34
C VAL A 160 -5.27 -2.77 -13.64
N ARG A 161 -5.78 -1.55 -13.48
CA ARG A 161 -4.95 -0.35 -13.53
C ARG A 161 -4.69 0.11 -12.11
N TYR A 162 -3.50 -0.12 -11.62
CA TYR A 162 -3.02 0.46 -10.37
C TYR A 162 -1.67 1.13 -10.58
N ARG A 163 -1.39 2.11 -9.77
CA ARG A 163 -0.08 2.72 -9.68
C ARG A 163 0.40 2.58 -8.26
N PHE A 164 1.44 1.82 -8.07
CA PHE A 164 2.13 1.74 -6.81
C PHE A 164 3.41 2.58 -6.92
N THR A 165 3.54 3.56 -6.07
CA THR A 165 4.77 4.34 -5.96
C THR A 165 5.40 4.01 -4.63
N TYR A 166 6.44 3.21 -4.66
CA TYR A 166 7.29 2.94 -3.52
C TYR A 166 8.51 3.85 -3.62
N PRO A 167 8.85 4.62 -2.59
CA PRO A 167 10.08 5.40 -2.59
C PRO A 167 11.25 4.41 -2.52
N GLU A 168 11.76 4.02 -3.68
CA GLU A 168 13.05 3.34 -3.77
C GLU A 168 14.12 4.36 -3.39
N ILE A 169 14.79 4.11 -2.27
CA ILE A 169 15.86 4.98 -1.72
C ILE A 169 17.01 5.16 -2.72
N GLU A 170 17.06 4.34 -3.77
CA GLU A 170 18.16 4.32 -4.74
C GLU A 170 17.89 5.09 -6.03
N LYS A 171 16.67 5.39 -6.38
CA LYS A 171 16.38 6.21 -7.56
C LYS A 171 16.50 7.69 -7.17
N SER A 172 17.53 8.34 -7.66
CA SER A 172 17.66 9.79 -7.54
C SER A 172 16.44 10.47 -8.15
N LEU A 173 15.65 11.14 -7.35
CA LEU A 173 14.65 12.09 -7.83
C LEU A 173 15.40 13.25 -8.48
N LYS A 174 15.61 13.19 -9.80
CA LYS A 174 16.12 14.34 -10.54
C LYS A 174 15.04 15.42 -10.48
N LEU A 175 15.28 16.44 -9.67
CA LEU A 175 14.47 17.63 -9.56
C LEU A 175 14.76 18.56 -10.74
N THR A 176 14.60 18.06 -11.98
CA THR A 176 14.77 18.82 -13.18
C THR A 176 13.53 19.72 -13.38
N GLY A 177 13.74 21.03 -13.40
CA GLY A 177 12.72 22.00 -13.76
C GLY A 177 11.76 22.45 -12.63
N ALA A 178 11.86 21.89 -11.44
CA ALA A 178 11.07 22.38 -10.31
C ALA A 178 11.62 23.72 -9.80
N ASN A 179 10.73 24.65 -9.52
CA ASN A 179 11.13 25.88 -8.85
C ASN A 179 11.66 25.55 -7.44
N LYS A 180 12.98 25.66 -7.26
CA LYS A 180 13.68 25.31 -6.03
C LYS A 180 13.14 26.02 -4.80
N SER A 181 12.63 27.25 -4.95
CA SER A 181 12.05 28.02 -3.85
C SER A 181 10.70 27.44 -3.39
N ILE A 182 9.87 26.99 -4.31
CA ILE A 182 8.59 26.33 -4.02
C ILE A 182 8.87 24.99 -3.34
N LEU A 183 9.79 24.21 -3.89
CA LEU A 183 10.16 22.92 -3.31
C LEU A 183 10.71 23.05 -1.89
N LEU A 184 11.61 24.03 -1.66
CA LEU A 184 12.13 24.32 -0.32
C LEU A 184 11.03 24.71 0.67
N LYS A 185 10.07 25.52 0.22
CA LYS A 185 8.93 25.95 1.03
C LYS A 185 8.03 24.78 1.40
N THR A 186 7.74 23.91 0.44
CA THR A 186 6.97 22.68 0.62
C THR A 186 7.70 21.70 1.56
N LEU A 187 8.99 21.48 1.35
CA LEU A 187 9.79 20.61 2.22
C LEU A 187 9.83 21.11 3.67
N ARG A 188 9.99 22.42 3.89
CA ARG A 188 9.95 23.00 5.23
C ARG A 188 8.62 22.76 5.93
N ALA A 189 7.51 22.96 5.22
CA ALA A 189 6.17 22.75 5.75
C ALA A 189 5.93 21.26 6.09
N VAL A 190 6.25 20.36 5.17
CA VAL A 190 6.01 18.92 5.35
C VAL A 190 6.93 18.34 6.42
N ILE A 191 8.23 18.62 6.37
CA ILE A 191 9.22 18.06 7.30
C ILE A 191 8.97 18.55 8.72
N GLY A 192 8.71 19.84 8.92
CA GLY A 192 8.41 20.41 10.24
C GLY A 192 7.13 19.84 10.87
N THR A 193 6.17 19.42 10.03
CA THR A 193 4.92 18.80 10.52
C THR A 193 5.09 17.31 10.84
N LEU A 194 5.90 16.59 10.05
CA LEU A 194 6.06 15.13 10.19
C LEU A 194 7.09 14.73 11.26
N ASP A 195 8.11 15.53 11.45
CA ASP A 195 9.15 15.27 12.46
C ASP A 195 9.59 16.58 13.13
N PRO A 196 9.05 16.89 14.32
CA PRO A 196 9.37 18.12 15.05
C PRO A 196 10.83 18.18 15.52
N THR A 197 11.59 17.10 15.46
CA THR A 197 13.03 17.10 15.75
C THR A 197 13.87 17.72 14.63
N LEU A 198 13.28 17.92 13.44
CA LEU A 198 13.94 18.54 12.31
C LEU A 198 13.89 20.06 12.42
N GLN A 199 15.05 20.67 12.63
CA GLN A 199 15.19 22.09 12.96
C GLN A 199 15.16 23.01 11.74
N GLY A 200 15.27 22.46 10.53
CA GLY A 200 15.18 23.25 9.31
C GLY A 200 15.70 22.56 8.07
N VAL A 201 15.30 23.09 6.93
CA VAL A 201 15.77 22.68 5.60
C VAL A 201 16.30 23.92 4.88
N SER A 202 17.50 23.82 4.33
CA SER A 202 18.11 24.87 3.53
C SER A 202 18.73 24.31 2.23
N LEU A 203 18.91 25.16 1.23
CA LEU A 203 19.73 24.87 0.07
C LEU A 203 21.18 25.21 0.38
N SER A 204 22.09 24.35 -0.02
CA SER A 204 23.51 24.68 0.01
C SER A 204 23.81 25.85 -0.93
N ARG A 205 24.70 26.76 -0.51
CA ARG A 205 25.20 27.86 -1.36
C ARG A 205 26.36 27.39 -2.22
N ASP A 206 27.13 26.43 -1.74
CA ASP A 206 28.40 25.98 -2.31
C ASP A 206 28.23 24.75 -3.21
N LEU A 207 27.21 23.93 -2.95
CA LEU A 207 26.96 22.70 -3.68
C LEU A 207 25.69 22.77 -4.50
N LYS A 208 25.82 22.47 -5.80
CA LYS A 208 24.69 22.45 -6.73
C LYS A 208 23.71 21.36 -6.36
N ASP A 209 22.40 21.69 -6.42
CA ASP A 209 21.29 20.77 -6.19
C ASP A 209 21.36 20.00 -4.86
N THR A 210 21.84 20.71 -3.81
CA THR A 210 22.06 20.13 -2.49
C THR A 210 21.13 20.74 -1.44
N PHE A 211 20.39 19.88 -0.74
CA PHE A 211 19.57 20.24 0.42
C PHE A 211 20.29 19.80 1.70
N ILE A 212 20.22 20.66 2.71
CA ILE A 212 20.76 20.39 4.04
C ILE A 212 19.58 20.41 5.03
N ILE A 213 19.36 19.29 5.69
CA ILE A 213 18.33 19.12 6.73
C ILE A 213 19.05 19.05 8.07
N ARG A 214 18.66 19.91 9.03
CA ARG A 214 19.27 19.92 10.37
C ARG A 214 18.40 19.19 11.38
N ARG A 215 19.03 18.32 12.17
CA ARG A 215 18.39 17.55 13.22
C ARG A 215 19.34 17.41 14.42
N GLY A 216 18.98 18.00 15.57
CA GLY A 216 19.73 17.80 16.81
C GLY A 216 21.24 18.06 16.70
N GLY A 217 21.68 19.11 15.99
CA GLY A 217 23.08 19.42 15.75
C GLY A 217 23.76 18.62 14.64
N MET A 218 23.06 17.69 14.00
CA MET A 218 23.54 16.94 12.82
C MET A 218 22.97 17.53 11.53
N GLU A 219 23.75 17.45 10.46
CA GLU A 219 23.32 17.83 9.13
C GLU A 219 23.14 16.60 8.23
N ILE A 220 21.96 16.45 7.67
CA ILE A 220 21.63 15.42 6.67
C ILE A 220 21.74 16.09 5.31
N ILE A 221 22.64 15.60 4.47
CA ILE A 221 22.96 16.20 3.17
C ILE A 221 22.36 15.34 2.06
N ILE A 222 21.49 15.95 1.25
CA ILE A 222 20.88 15.32 0.08
C ILE A 222 21.37 16.08 -1.15
N GLN A 223 22.17 15.44 -1.99
CA GLN A 223 22.69 15.98 -3.23
C GLN A 223 22.13 15.21 -4.43
N GLU A 224 21.58 15.93 -5.40
CA GLU A 224 20.95 15.32 -6.60
C GLU A 224 19.96 14.20 -6.28
N GLY A 225 19.24 14.32 -5.16
CA GLY A 225 18.31 13.31 -4.66
C GLY A 225 18.95 12.12 -3.96
N LYS A 226 20.26 12.10 -3.79
CA LYS A 226 20.98 11.05 -3.04
C LYS A 226 21.39 11.54 -1.67
N LEU A 227 21.21 10.68 -0.68
CA LEU A 227 21.67 10.93 0.69
C LEU A 227 23.19 10.66 0.76
N LEU A 228 23.98 11.70 1.07
CA LEU A 228 25.43 11.57 1.12
C LEU A 228 25.94 10.95 2.42
N ASN A 229 25.25 11.17 3.54
CA ASN A 229 25.71 10.74 4.86
C ASN A 229 24.75 9.69 5.46
N ARG A 230 24.61 8.54 4.79
CA ARG A 230 23.74 7.41 5.21
C ARG A 230 24.01 6.90 6.64
N GLU A 231 25.25 6.97 7.09
CA GLU A 231 25.64 6.49 8.42
C GLU A 231 24.94 7.24 9.58
N ILE A 232 24.58 8.48 9.35
CA ILE A 232 23.86 9.28 10.35
C ILE A 232 22.44 8.76 10.56
N LEU A 233 21.77 8.29 9.50
CA LEU A 233 20.40 7.76 9.61
C LEU A 233 20.37 6.39 10.31
N SER A 234 21.36 5.54 10.10
CA SER A 234 21.42 4.24 10.77
C SER A 234 21.65 4.38 12.28
N ARG A 235 22.45 5.35 12.72
CA ARG A 235 22.66 5.67 14.14
C ARG A 235 21.42 6.26 14.82
N ILE A 236 20.58 6.98 14.06
CA ILE A 236 19.34 7.57 14.57
C ILE A 236 18.27 6.49 14.82
N SER A 237 18.17 5.47 13.98
CA SER A 237 17.23 4.36 14.19
C SER A 237 17.58 3.50 15.40
N CYS A 238 18.87 3.33 15.71
CA CYS A 238 19.33 2.60 16.91
C CYS A 238 19.10 3.37 18.20
N ALA A 239 19.21 4.70 18.19
CA ALA A 239 19.01 5.52 19.39
C ALA A 239 17.53 5.70 19.76
N ALA A 240 16.60 5.52 18.82
CA ALA A 240 15.16 5.61 19.05
C ALA A 240 14.56 4.31 19.65
N SER A 241 15.28 3.18 19.56
CA SER A 241 14.86 1.89 20.13
C SER A 241 15.36 1.64 21.56
N SER A 242 16.10 2.58 22.14
CA SER A 242 16.67 2.49 23.50
C SER A 242 16.10 3.50 24.50
N ARG A 243 14.88 4.02 24.24
CA ARG A 243 14.14 4.85 25.21
C ARG A 243 12.73 4.35 25.38
#